data_7b7a639579dead16f96d51c577ceb17d
#
_entry.id   7b7a639579dead16f96d51c577ceb17d
#
_cell.length_a   1.000
_cell.length_b   1.000
_cell.length_c   1.000
_cell.angle_alpha   90.00
_cell.angle_beta   90.00
_cell.angle_gamma   90.00
#
_symmetry.space_group_name_H-M   'P 1'
#
loop_
_entity.id
_entity.type
_entity.pdbx_description
1 polymer ?
#
loop_
_entity_poly.entity_id
_entity_poly.type
_entity_poly.pdbx_seq_one_letter_code
_entity_poly.pdbx_strand_id
1 'polypeptide(L)'
;MKKLLLLVGALVLAGCAHSPLQIRLHPQVQVAPESIGAGHSLNVRGINELPGGGLGSLGGVYADTSQVSIANDAGRAIAFGLSEGFANWSFRITDSAPEVQVTAKLVKLTYNSPNTVYTNQIDTSAEIHLEVKAGHATYFGTYSTSGKDRNLIKPSREEVESRVNGLLSATMQRVFEDEKLKNFLRANL
;
A
#
# COMPACT_ATOMS: atom_id res chain seq x y z
N MET A 1 -23.15 -34.37 36.89
CA MET A 1 -23.75 -33.79 35.70
C MET A 1 -23.81 -32.25 35.69
N LYS A 2 -24.26 -31.58 36.78
CA LYS A 2 -24.32 -30.09 36.84
C LYS A 2 -22.93 -29.41 36.69
N LYS A 3 -21.85 -29.99 37.21
CA LYS A 3 -20.47 -29.44 37.08
C LYS A 3 -19.91 -29.58 35.66
N LEU A 4 -20.30 -30.61 34.91
CA LEU A 4 -19.91 -30.81 33.52
C LEU A 4 -20.58 -29.81 32.57
N LEU A 5 -21.85 -29.48 32.84
CA LEU A 5 -22.59 -28.45 32.06
C LEU A 5 -22.01 -27.03 32.22
N LEU A 6 -21.52 -26.70 33.44
CA LEU A 6 -20.85 -25.42 33.70
C LEU A 6 -19.49 -25.30 32.97
N LEU A 7 -18.75 -26.41 32.85
CA LEU A 7 -17.47 -26.41 32.13
C LEU A 7 -17.63 -26.26 30.64
N VAL A 8 -18.68 -26.88 30.04
CA VAL A 8 -19.01 -26.73 28.60
C VAL A 8 -19.51 -25.32 28.29
N GLY A 9 -20.29 -24.69 29.19
CA GLY A 9 -20.75 -23.32 29.03
C GLY A 9 -19.62 -22.29 29.05
N ALA A 10 -18.55 -22.53 29.82
CA ALA A 10 -17.39 -21.63 29.89
C ALA A 10 -16.49 -21.70 28.64
N LEU A 11 -16.43 -22.86 27.96
CA LEU A 11 -15.64 -23.02 26.72
C LEU A 11 -16.26 -22.30 25.51
N VAL A 12 -17.58 -22.09 25.50
CA VAL A 12 -18.26 -21.43 24.37
C VAL A 12 -18.11 -19.91 24.41
N LEU A 13 -17.80 -19.32 25.56
CA LEU A 13 -17.58 -17.87 25.70
C LEU A 13 -16.16 -17.40 25.29
N ALA A 14 -15.22 -18.33 25.07
CA ALA A 14 -13.85 -17.98 24.67
C ALA A 14 -13.69 -17.71 23.16
N GLY A 15 -14.77 -17.82 22.37
CA GLY A 15 -14.74 -17.82 20.88
C GLY A 15 -14.85 -16.48 20.18
N CYS A 16 -14.93 -15.33 20.87
CA CYS A 16 -15.09 -14.02 20.23
C CYS A 16 -13.85 -13.13 20.37
N ALA A 17 -12.65 -13.68 20.35
CA ALA A 17 -11.47 -12.86 20.15
C ALA A 17 -11.49 -12.34 18.71
N HIS A 18 -11.58 -11.01 18.53
CA HIS A 18 -11.47 -10.38 17.21
C HIS A 18 -10.07 -10.68 16.68
N SER A 19 -9.98 -11.57 15.70
CA SER A 19 -8.73 -11.87 15.03
C SER A 19 -8.25 -10.63 14.27
N PRO A 20 -6.95 -10.31 14.32
CA PRO A 20 -6.37 -9.25 13.50
C PRO A 20 -6.75 -9.42 12.03
N LEU A 21 -7.12 -8.34 11.36
CA LEU A 21 -7.47 -8.36 9.95
C LEU A 21 -6.20 -8.32 9.11
N GLN A 22 -5.96 -9.35 8.32
CA GLN A 22 -4.85 -9.38 7.37
C GLN A 22 -5.35 -9.08 5.97
N ILE A 23 -4.76 -8.08 5.32
CA ILE A 23 -5.04 -7.68 3.93
C ILE A 23 -3.85 -7.95 3.03
N ARG A 24 -4.10 -8.14 1.73
CA ARG A 24 -3.06 -8.27 0.71
C ARG A 24 -2.91 -7.00 -0.08
N LEU A 25 -1.69 -6.54 -0.27
CA LEU A 25 -1.38 -5.42 -1.15
C LEU A 25 -1.20 -5.94 -2.59
N HIS A 26 -1.98 -5.37 -3.50
CA HIS A 26 -1.92 -5.60 -4.95
C HIS A 26 -2.32 -4.31 -5.69
N PRO A 27 -1.59 -3.19 -5.45
CA PRO A 27 -1.91 -1.93 -6.09
C PRO A 27 -1.71 -2.04 -7.60
N GLN A 28 -2.58 -1.36 -8.36
CA GLN A 28 -2.54 -1.32 -9.81
C GLN A 28 -2.49 0.14 -10.27
N VAL A 29 -1.68 0.43 -11.28
CA VAL A 29 -1.60 1.75 -11.90
C VAL A 29 -2.17 1.70 -13.31
N GLN A 30 -2.80 2.80 -13.73
CA GLN A 30 -3.30 2.94 -15.09
C GLN A 30 -2.48 4.02 -15.80
N VAL A 31 -1.46 3.58 -16.53
CA VAL A 31 -0.51 4.46 -17.21
C VAL A 31 -0.74 4.37 -18.72
N ALA A 32 -0.97 5.53 -19.34
CA ALA A 32 -1.05 5.59 -20.80
C ALA A 32 0.31 5.18 -21.43
N PRO A 33 0.32 4.43 -22.53
CA PRO A 33 1.55 4.10 -23.24
C PRO A 33 2.29 5.36 -23.71
N GLU A 34 3.56 5.46 -23.34
CA GLU A 34 4.49 6.50 -23.78
C GLU A 34 5.84 5.87 -24.15
N SER A 35 6.60 6.53 -25.03
CA SER A 35 7.92 6.04 -25.46
C SER A 35 9.09 6.66 -24.67
N ILE A 36 8.88 7.01 -23.41
CA ILE A 36 9.90 7.66 -22.57
C ILE A 36 11.13 6.75 -22.42
N GLY A 37 10.91 5.47 -22.15
CA GLY A 37 11.98 4.49 -21.96
C GLY A 37 12.66 4.06 -23.25
N ALA A 38 11.99 4.17 -24.40
CA ALA A 38 12.53 3.81 -25.73
C ALA A 38 13.28 2.47 -25.78
N GLY A 39 12.93 1.52 -24.92
CA GLY A 39 13.58 0.20 -24.80
C GLY A 39 14.77 0.16 -23.83
N HIS A 40 15.14 1.26 -23.18
CA HIS A 40 16.12 1.27 -22.09
C HIS A 40 15.73 0.32 -20.97
N SER A 41 16.75 -0.27 -20.33
CA SER A 41 16.54 -1.23 -19.24
C SER A 41 16.31 -0.53 -17.90
N LEU A 42 15.33 -1.03 -17.13
CA LEU A 42 14.97 -0.46 -15.84
C LEU A 42 14.73 -1.55 -14.79
N ASN A 43 15.20 -1.31 -13.58
CA ASN A 43 14.88 -2.11 -12.39
C ASN A 43 14.07 -1.29 -11.41
N VAL A 44 13.08 -1.92 -10.77
CA VAL A 44 12.34 -1.32 -9.66
C VAL A 44 12.56 -2.13 -8.40
N ARG A 45 13.11 -1.49 -7.38
CA ARG A 45 13.25 -2.05 -6.03
C ARG A 45 12.26 -1.37 -5.07
N GLY A 46 11.39 -2.16 -4.46
CA GLY A 46 10.49 -1.69 -3.40
C GLY A 46 11.04 -2.02 -2.02
N ILE A 47 10.94 -1.06 -1.11
CA ILE A 47 11.37 -1.18 0.28
C ILE A 47 10.19 -0.84 1.19
N ASN A 48 9.94 -1.70 2.16
CA ASN A 48 8.97 -1.42 3.22
C ASN A 48 9.69 -0.71 4.38
N GLU A 49 9.43 0.59 4.56
CA GLU A 49 9.89 1.41 5.68
C GLU A 49 8.74 1.79 6.63
N LEU A 50 7.63 1.06 6.58
CA LEU A 50 6.52 1.30 7.50
C LEU A 50 6.97 1.05 8.95
N PRO A 51 6.55 1.91 9.89
CA PRO A 51 6.75 1.64 11.31
C PRO A 51 6.03 0.33 11.68
N GLY A 52 6.65 -0.49 12.51
CA GLY A 52 6.05 -1.72 13.00
C GLY A 52 4.71 -1.50 13.71
N GLY A 53 3.86 -2.51 13.75
CA GLY A 53 2.61 -2.47 14.51
C GLY A 53 1.31 -2.48 13.69
N GLY A 54 1.39 -2.64 12.36
CA GLY A 54 0.21 -2.71 11.48
C GLY A 54 -0.14 -1.35 10.85
N LEU A 55 -1.25 -1.33 10.10
CA LEU A 55 -1.72 -0.13 9.39
C LEU A 55 -2.63 0.75 10.26
N GLY A 56 -3.09 0.24 11.39
CA GLY A 56 -4.04 0.85 12.28
C GLY A 56 -5.15 -0.13 12.69
N SER A 57 -6.32 0.39 13.05
CA SER A 57 -7.41 -0.40 13.62
C SER A 57 -8.74 -0.14 12.91
N LEU A 58 -9.61 -1.15 12.90
CA LEU A 58 -11.00 -1.02 12.46
C LEU A 58 -11.86 -0.20 13.44
N GLY A 59 -11.28 0.20 14.58
CA GLY A 59 -11.99 0.91 15.63
C GLY A 59 -12.99 0.02 16.40
N GLY A 60 -13.88 0.66 17.16
CA GLY A 60 -14.85 -0.04 17.99
C GLY A 60 -14.36 -0.28 19.41
N VAL A 61 -15.18 -0.92 20.22
CA VAL A 61 -14.90 -1.23 21.64
C VAL A 61 -13.64 -2.12 21.80
N TYR A 62 -13.24 -2.81 20.75
CA TYR A 62 -12.10 -3.72 20.69
C TYR A 62 -11.00 -3.21 19.74
N ALA A 63 -10.73 -1.91 19.74
CA ALA A 63 -9.74 -1.29 18.86
C ALA A 63 -8.38 -1.99 18.91
N ASP A 64 -7.92 -2.40 20.09
CA ASP A 64 -6.63 -3.06 20.29
C ASP A 64 -6.55 -4.47 19.68
N THR A 65 -7.68 -5.14 19.51
CA THR A 65 -7.76 -6.49 18.91
C THR A 65 -8.21 -6.49 17.46
N SER A 66 -8.65 -5.34 16.92
CA SER A 66 -9.10 -5.17 15.53
C SER A 66 -8.04 -4.54 14.63
N GLN A 67 -6.77 -4.86 14.86
CA GLN A 67 -5.64 -4.34 14.09
C GLN A 67 -5.69 -4.80 12.63
N VAL A 68 -5.33 -3.90 11.72
CA VAL A 68 -5.17 -4.18 10.29
C VAL A 68 -3.69 -4.36 10.00
N SER A 69 -3.31 -5.49 9.41
CA SER A 69 -1.94 -5.82 9.06
C SER A 69 -1.81 -6.27 7.61
N ILE A 70 -0.59 -6.24 7.07
CA ILE A 70 -0.29 -6.66 5.71
C ILE A 70 0.13 -8.13 5.72
N ALA A 71 -0.47 -8.95 4.83
CA ALA A 71 -0.22 -10.39 4.74
C ALA A 71 0.93 -10.76 3.77
N ASN A 72 1.33 -9.84 2.89
CA ASN A 72 2.39 -10.07 1.90
C ASN A 72 3.50 -9.01 2.01
N ASP A 73 4.57 -9.16 1.23
CA ASP A 73 5.66 -8.20 1.16
C ASP A 73 5.19 -6.89 0.49
N ALA A 74 5.11 -5.82 1.28
CA ALA A 74 4.68 -4.50 0.81
C ALA A 74 5.66 -3.88 -0.20
N GLY A 75 6.97 -4.06 0.03
CA GLY A 75 7.99 -3.59 -0.91
C GLY A 75 7.85 -4.25 -2.27
N ARG A 76 7.68 -5.57 -2.30
CA ARG A 76 7.47 -6.31 -3.54
C ARG A 76 6.17 -5.90 -4.24
N ALA A 77 5.10 -5.64 -3.49
CA ALA A 77 3.82 -5.23 -4.06
C ALA A 77 3.91 -3.87 -4.78
N ILE A 78 4.57 -2.87 -4.18
CA ILE A 78 4.77 -1.56 -4.83
C ILE A 78 5.75 -1.66 -6.01
N ALA A 79 6.83 -2.46 -5.89
CA ALA A 79 7.77 -2.66 -6.98
C ALA A 79 7.08 -3.25 -8.21
N PHE A 80 6.22 -4.25 -8.02
CA PHE A 80 5.47 -4.87 -9.10
C PHE A 80 4.58 -3.85 -9.83
N GLY A 81 3.72 -3.14 -9.11
CA GLY A 81 2.82 -2.17 -9.74
C GLY A 81 3.55 -0.99 -10.43
N LEU A 82 4.67 -0.50 -9.85
CA LEU A 82 5.50 0.51 -10.52
C LEU A 82 6.17 -0.05 -11.77
N SER A 83 6.64 -1.30 -11.74
CA SER A 83 7.24 -1.94 -12.92
C SER A 83 6.27 -2.03 -14.09
N GLU A 84 5.00 -2.36 -13.83
CA GLU A 84 3.96 -2.35 -14.87
C GLU A 84 3.76 -0.95 -15.46
N GLY A 85 3.75 0.09 -14.63
CA GLY A 85 3.66 1.48 -15.10
C GLY A 85 4.86 1.90 -15.96
N PHE A 86 6.09 1.58 -15.54
CA PHE A 86 7.29 1.86 -16.33
C PHE A 86 7.37 1.02 -17.62
N ALA A 87 6.84 -0.20 -17.63
CA ALA A 87 6.72 -0.99 -18.85
C ALA A 87 5.79 -0.30 -19.87
N ASN A 88 4.71 0.36 -19.44
CA ASN A 88 3.86 1.17 -20.28
C ASN A 88 4.57 2.44 -20.83
N TRP A 89 5.62 2.92 -20.15
CA TRP A 89 6.52 3.95 -20.70
C TRP A 89 7.64 3.38 -21.57
N SER A 90 7.48 2.16 -22.08
CA SER A 90 8.39 1.46 -22.99
C SER A 90 9.77 1.13 -22.39
N PHE A 91 9.87 1.04 -21.04
CA PHE A 91 11.05 0.47 -20.41
C PHE A 91 11.03 -1.06 -20.46
N ARG A 92 12.20 -1.66 -20.65
CA ARG A 92 12.40 -3.10 -20.51
C ARG A 92 12.76 -3.40 -19.05
N ILE A 93 11.84 -4.01 -18.31
CA ILE A 93 12.05 -4.35 -16.90
C ILE A 93 13.03 -5.52 -16.78
N THR A 94 14.10 -5.35 -15.99
CA THR A 94 15.15 -6.36 -15.80
C THR A 94 15.91 -6.18 -14.49
N ASP A 95 16.35 -7.29 -13.91
CA ASP A 95 17.21 -7.27 -12.71
C ASP A 95 18.72 -7.28 -13.08
N SER A 96 19.04 -7.52 -14.35
CA SER A 96 20.43 -7.65 -14.84
C SER A 96 20.91 -6.35 -15.45
N ALA A 97 21.90 -5.70 -14.81
CA ALA A 97 22.58 -4.49 -15.27
C ALA A 97 21.62 -3.42 -15.85
N PRO A 98 20.67 -2.92 -15.08
CA PRO A 98 19.71 -1.91 -15.54
C PRO A 98 20.42 -0.57 -15.78
N GLU A 99 20.02 0.14 -16.85
CA GLU A 99 20.48 1.50 -17.15
C GLU A 99 19.81 2.52 -16.21
N VAL A 100 18.57 2.21 -15.80
CA VAL A 100 17.81 3.02 -14.83
C VAL A 100 17.49 2.18 -13.61
N GLN A 101 17.75 2.74 -12.44
CA GLN A 101 17.41 2.11 -11.15
C GLN A 101 16.39 2.95 -10.42
N VAL A 102 15.26 2.36 -10.09
CA VAL A 102 14.19 2.97 -9.30
C VAL A 102 14.14 2.30 -7.93
N THR A 103 14.26 3.08 -6.87
CA THR A 103 14.04 2.63 -5.50
C THR A 103 12.80 3.33 -4.96
N ALA A 104 11.77 2.56 -4.65
CA ALA A 104 10.52 3.05 -4.07
C ALA A 104 10.42 2.61 -2.62
N LYS A 105 10.33 3.55 -1.69
CA LYS A 105 10.21 3.33 -0.25
C LYS A 105 8.79 3.66 0.19
N LEU A 106 8.08 2.65 0.71
CA LEU A 106 6.78 2.85 1.35
C LEU A 106 7.02 3.32 2.79
N VAL A 107 6.88 4.63 3.03
CA VAL A 107 7.19 5.23 4.33
C VAL A 107 5.95 5.43 5.20
N LYS A 108 4.78 5.49 4.57
CA LYS A 108 3.50 5.60 5.28
C LYS A 108 2.40 4.82 4.57
N LEU A 109 1.66 4.06 5.34
CA LEU A 109 0.41 3.45 4.93
C LEU A 109 -0.43 3.26 6.19
N THR A 110 -1.54 3.97 6.30
CA THR A 110 -2.37 3.96 7.50
C THR A 110 -3.84 3.76 7.15
N TYR A 111 -4.51 3.01 8.02
CA TYR A 111 -5.94 2.82 8.03
C TYR A 111 -6.41 3.02 9.47
N ASN A 112 -7.02 4.16 9.77
CA ASN A 112 -7.47 4.49 11.11
C ASN A 112 -8.96 4.78 11.13
N SER A 113 -9.68 4.07 11.97
CA SER A 113 -11.10 4.29 12.22
C SER A 113 -11.28 4.72 13.68
N PRO A 114 -11.16 6.02 14.00
CA PRO A 114 -11.37 6.49 15.36
C PRO A 114 -12.82 6.23 15.78
N ASN A 115 -12.96 5.75 17.01
CA ASN A 115 -14.26 5.47 17.62
C ASN A 115 -15.04 6.76 17.86
N THR A 116 -16.06 7.02 17.06
CA THR A 116 -17.09 7.98 17.39
C THR A 116 -18.41 7.23 17.59
N VAL A 117 -19.17 7.62 18.59
CA VAL A 117 -20.38 6.91 19.04
C VAL A 117 -21.45 6.78 17.95
N TYR A 118 -21.39 7.61 16.91
CA TYR A 118 -22.44 7.69 15.88
C TYR A 118 -21.98 7.55 14.42
N THR A 119 -20.69 7.64 14.13
CA THR A 119 -20.17 7.48 12.75
C THR A 119 -18.76 6.91 12.79
N ASN A 120 -18.52 5.85 12.04
CA ASN A 120 -17.17 5.34 11.80
C ASN A 120 -16.51 6.22 10.72
N GLN A 121 -15.78 7.25 11.14
CA GLN A 121 -14.88 7.96 10.25
C GLN A 121 -13.68 7.06 9.97
N ILE A 122 -13.25 7.02 8.72
CA ILE A 122 -12.06 6.27 8.30
C ILE A 122 -11.09 7.28 7.70
N ASP A 123 -9.93 7.40 8.35
CA ASP A 123 -8.82 8.20 7.85
C ASP A 123 -7.75 7.26 7.27
N THR A 124 -7.41 7.47 6.00
CA THR A 124 -6.38 6.69 5.30
C THR A 124 -5.30 7.62 4.77
N SER A 125 -4.05 7.17 4.79
CA SER A 125 -2.96 7.89 4.13
C SER A 125 -1.89 6.92 3.63
N ALA A 126 -1.28 7.27 2.50
CA ALA A 126 -0.13 6.58 1.94
C ALA A 126 0.92 7.59 1.50
N GLU A 127 2.21 7.24 1.63
CA GLU A 127 3.33 8.03 1.16
C GLU A 127 4.44 7.12 0.65
N ILE A 128 4.95 7.45 -0.54
CA ILE A 128 6.05 6.76 -1.20
C ILE A 128 7.15 7.78 -1.50
N HIS A 129 8.38 7.46 -1.09
CA HIS A 129 9.57 8.18 -1.52
C HIS A 129 10.21 7.42 -2.67
N LEU A 130 10.49 8.13 -3.76
CA LEU A 130 11.08 7.56 -4.97
C LEU A 130 12.47 8.15 -5.18
N GLU A 131 13.45 7.29 -5.44
CA GLU A 131 14.77 7.62 -5.94
C GLU A 131 14.96 6.98 -7.30
N VAL A 132 15.30 7.77 -8.32
CA VAL A 132 15.55 7.29 -9.68
C VAL A 132 16.95 7.69 -10.10
N LYS A 133 17.79 6.70 -10.44
CA LYS A 133 19.14 6.87 -10.96
C LYS A 133 19.15 6.55 -12.45
N ALA A 134 19.61 7.51 -13.26
CA ALA A 134 19.82 7.34 -14.69
C ALA A 134 21.21 7.93 -15.05
N GLY A 135 22.13 7.11 -15.51
CA GLY A 135 23.52 7.49 -15.71
C GLY A 135 24.16 8.03 -14.42
N HIS A 136 24.63 9.29 -14.45
CA HIS A 136 25.21 9.97 -13.28
C HIS A 136 24.22 10.88 -12.52
N ALA A 137 22.98 10.97 -12.99
CA ALA A 137 21.96 11.82 -12.40
C ALA A 137 21.03 11.04 -11.47
N THR A 138 20.49 11.72 -10.46
CA THR A 138 19.54 11.16 -9.51
C THR A 138 18.36 12.12 -9.33
N TYR A 139 17.16 11.58 -9.41
CA TYR A 139 15.90 12.24 -9.13
C TYR A 139 15.33 11.75 -7.80
N PHE A 140 14.75 12.65 -7.01
CA PHE A 140 14.00 12.32 -5.81
C PHE A 140 12.60 12.88 -5.89
N GLY A 141 11.61 12.04 -5.60
CA GLY A 141 10.20 12.40 -5.55
C GLY A 141 9.52 11.90 -4.27
N THR A 142 8.55 12.66 -3.77
CA THR A 142 7.69 12.26 -2.65
C THR A 142 6.25 12.33 -3.12
N TYR A 143 5.52 11.23 -3.01
CA TYR A 143 4.15 11.10 -3.48
C TYR A 143 3.27 10.65 -2.32
N SER A 144 2.21 11.41 -2.05
CA SER A 144 1.30 11.11 -0.96
C SER A 144 -0.15 11.26 -1.37
N THR A 145 -1.01 10.44 -0.77
CA THR A 145 -2.47 10.50 -0.91
C THR A 145 -3.10 10.27 0.45
N SER A 146 -4.18 10.98 0.72
CA SER A 146 -4.99 10.78 1.91
C SER A 146 -6.46 10.75 1.55
N GLY A 147 -7.24 9.96 2.29
CA GLY A 147 -8.68 9.83 2.13
C GLY A 147 -9.39 9.93 3.47
N LYS A 148 -10.60 10.49 3.46
CA LYS A 148 -11.53 10.51 4.59
C LYS A 148 -12.87 9.99 4.13
N ASP A 149 -13.33 8.94 4.77
CA ASP A 149 -14.60 8.31 4.47
C ASP A 149 -15.45 8.15 5.73
N ARG A 150 -16.72 7.90 5.56
CA ARG A 150 -17.65 7.59 6.65
C ARG A 150 -18.40 6.32 6.32
N ASN A 151 -18.33 5.33 7.19
CA ASN A 151 -19.13 4.13 7.10
C ASN A 151 -20.14 4.10 8.25
N LEU A 152 -21.36 3.65 7.93
CA LEU A 152 -22.42 3.42 8.95
C LEU A 152 -22.30 2.01 9.56
N ILE A 153 -21.57 1.11 8.92
CA ILE A 153 -21.42 -0.29 9.30
C ILE A 153 -19.93 -0.63 9.34
N LYS A 154 -19.53 -1.59 10.19
CA LYS A 154 -18.16 -2.11 10.22
C LYS A 154 -17.78 -2.64 8.84
N PRO A 155 -16.67 -2.17 8.24
CA PRO A 155 -16.25 -2.62 6.91
C PRO A 155 -15.86 -4.09 6.90
N SER A 156 -16.15 -4.79 5.81
CA SER A 156 -15.68 -6.14 5.55
C SER A 156 -14.17 -6.14 5.26
N ARG A 157 -13.57 -7.32 5.25
CA ARG A 157 -12.15 -7.48 4.89
C ARG A 157 -11.88 -6.97 3.48
N GLU A 158 -12.74 -7.35 2.54
CA GLU A 158 -12.65 -7.00 1.13
C GLU A 158 -12.75 -5.49 0.91
N GLU A 159 -13.61 -4.81 1.67
CA GLU A 159 -13.73 -3.35 1.64
C GLU A 159 -12.46 -2.65 2.16
N VAL A 160 -11.88 -3.14 3.26
CA VAL A 160 -10.62 -2.59 3.80
C VAL A 160 -9.48 -2.82 2.80
N GLU A 161 -9.36 -4.03 2.26
CA GLU A 161 -8.34 -4.40 1.28
C GLU A 161 -8.47 -3.55 0.00
N SER A 162 -9.67 -3.43 -0.54
CA SER A 162 -9.96 -2.60 -1.72
C SER A 162 -9.61 -1.14 -1.48
N ARG A 163 -9.98 -0.58 -0.33
CA ARG A 163 -9.71 0.81 0.03
C ARG A 163 -8.22 1.09 0.18
N VAL A 164 -7.48 0.21 0.87
CA VAL A 164 -6.04 0.37 1.05
C VAL A 164 -5.30 0.22 -0.28
N ASN A 165 -5.68 -0.75 -1.11
CA ASN A 165 -5.10 -0.90 -2.45
C ASN A 165 -5.44 0.27 -3.36
N GLY A 166 -6.67 0.78 -3.34
CA GLY A 166 -7.06 1.97 -4.10
C GLY A 166 -6.27 3.21 -3.71
N LEU A 167 -6.05 3.43 -2.40
CA LEU A 167 -5.23 4.53 -1.89
C LEU A 167 -3.77 4.40 -2.36
N LEU A 168 -3.19 3.20 -2.25
CA LEU A 168 -1.81 2.95 -2.67
C LEU A 168 -1.66 3.08 -4.19
N SER A 169 -2.63 2.59 -4.96
CA SER A 169 -2.68 2.76 -6.41
C SER A 169 -2.72 4.24 -6.80
N ALA A 170 -3.57 5.04 -6.14
CA ALA A 170 -3.64 6.49 -6.38
C ALA A 170 -2.32 7.21 -6.01
N THR A 171 -1.62 6.74 -4.97
CA THR A 171 -0.30 7.30 -4.62
C THR A 171 0.74 6.97 -5.67
N MET A 172 0.75 5.73 -6.16
CA MET A 172 1.66 5.29 -7.23
C MET A 172 1.33 5.96 -8.58
N GLN A 173 0.04 6.20 -8.87
CA GLN A 173 -0.40 6.90 -10.07
C GLN A 173 0.23 8.29 -10.19
N ARG A 174 0.42 9.01 -9.06
CA ARG A 174 1.08 10.33 -9.03
C ARG A 174 2.54 10.29 -9.49
N VAL A 175 3.23 9.16 -9.40
CA VAL A 175 4.58 8.98 -9.96
C VAL A 175 4.55 9.18 -11.47
N PHE A 176 3.53 8.62 -12.14
CA PHE A 176 3.39 8.67 -13.59
C PHE A 176 2.76 9.97 -14.11
N GLU A 177 2.18 10.76 -13.21
CA GLU A 177 1.67 12.10 -13.48
C GLU A 177 2.73 13.19 -13.27
N ASP A 178 3.91 12.84 -12.75
CA ASP A 178 4.97 13.79 -12.44
C ASP A 178 5.79 14.18 -13.68
N GLU A 179 5.51 15.34 -14.21
CA GLU A 179 6.22 15.91 -15.37
C GLU A 179 7.72 16.16 -15.08
N LYS A 180 8.11 16.38 -13.82
CA LYS A 180 9.53 16.55 -13.47
C LYS A 180 10.28 15.22 -13.61
N LEU A 181 9.66 14.11 -13.18
CA LEU A 181 10.21 12.78 -13.38
C LEU A 181 10.31 12.44 -14.88
N LYS A 182 9.27 12.71 -15.66
CA LYS A 182 9.28 12.48 -17.11
C LYS A 182 10.40 13.26 -17.79
N ASN A 183 10.53 14.55 -17.46
CA ASN A 183 11.59 15.41 -18.02
C ASN A 183 12.98 14.96 -17.59
N PHE A 184 13.15 14.54 -16.32
CA PHE A 184 14.40 13.96 -15.84
C PHE A 184 14.80 12.73 -16.65
N LEU A 185 13.88 11.78 -16.85
CA LEU A 185 14.13 10.58 -17.64
C LEU A 185 14.49 10.91 -19.09
N ARG A 186 13.72 11.77 -19.76
CA ARG A 186 14.01 12.20 -21.16
C ARG A 186 15.36 12.88 -21.33
N ALA A 187 15.85 13.57 -20.30
CA ALA A 187 17.12 14.29 -20.35
C ALA A 187 18.34 13.41 -20.02
N ASN A 188 18.16 12.22 -19.44
CA ASN A 188 19.26 11.38 -18.93
C ASN A 188 19.26 9.97 -19.51
N LEU A 189 18.42 9.69 -20.49
CA LEU A 189 18.39 8.51 -21.32
C LEU A 189 18.93 8.81 -22.71
#